data_4502185a6e033bd9a2b0da677dcbd1f2
#
_entry.id   4502185a6e033bd9a2b0da677dcbd1f2
#
_cell.length_a   1.000
_cell.length_b   1.000
_cell.length_c   1.000
_cell.angle_alpha   90.00
_cell.angle_beta   90.00
_cell.angle_gamma   90.00
#
_symmetry.space_group_name_H-M   'P 1'
#
loop_
_entity.id
_entity.type
_entity.pdbx_description
1 polymer ?
#
loop_
_entity_poly.entity_id
_entity_poly.type
_entity_poly.pdbx_seq_one_letter_code
_entity_poly.pdbx_strand_id
1 'polypeptide(L)'
;MRTVNIENRKARQIEIMEKTFDCYAEKGLNSVGIKTIADYIGLNVASIYQYFDNLDDLIIRSCEYCMTKVEDDFMAKAPDNVEDLFSFIEEIPYWTKKQHGKKYRLMYQIYSHPKYHEYGRNFFKGVDERYSRYAESLEEKLHIPSEILTGLIFILIRACVHYALFEDEFYLKAQLSVLKESLNMYLCKYGS
;
A
#
# COMPACT_ATOMS: atom_id res chain seq x y z
N MET A 1 -35.34 -2.16 -3.19
CA MET A 1 -35.12 -2.69 -1.82
C MET A 1 -33.90 -3.66 -1.73
N ARG A 2 -33.74 -4.65 -2.65
CA ARG A 2 -32.64 -5.64 -2.58
C ARG A 2 -31.25 -5.02 -2.79
N THR A 3 -31.09 -4.06 -3.70
CA THR A 3 -29.81 -3.38 -4.02
C THR A 3 -29.31 -2.52 -2.86
N VAL A 4 -30.18 -1.73 -2.22
CA VAL A 4 -29.85 -0.88 -1.06
C VAL A 4 -29.33 -1.70 0.12
N ASN A 5 -29.85 -2.93 0.31
CA ASN A 5 -29.41 -3.81 1.39
C ASN A 5 -28.00 -4.39 1.12
N ILE A 6 -27.68 -4.66 -0.15
CA ILE A 6 -26.34 -5.15 -0.55
C ILE A 6 -25.28 -4.05 -0.39
N GLU A 7 -25.58 -2.82 -0.81
CA GLU A 7 -24.68 -1.67 -0.67
C GLU A 7 -24.41 -1.33 0.80
N ASN A 8 -25.45 -1.32 1.63
CA ASN A 8 -25.29 -1.08 3.08
C ASN A 8 -24.46 -2.19 3.75
N ARG A 9 -24.65 -3.47 3.33
CA ARG A 9 -23.85 -4.58 3.83
C ARG A 9 -22.37 -4.42 3.45
N LYS A 10 -22.08 -4.04 2.20
CA LYS A 10 -20.72 -3.81 1.70
C LYS A 10 -20.05 -2.64 2.42
N ALA A 11 -20.75 -1.52 2.59
CA ALA A 11 -20.25 -0.37 3.33
C ALA A 11 -19.90 -0.71 4.78
N ARG A 12 -20.77 -1.49 5.44
CA ARG A 12 -20.49 -1.95 6.81
C ARG A 12 -19.28 -2.89 6.90
N GLN A 13 -19.12 -3.78 5.93
CA GLN A 13 -17.98 -4.67 5.84
C GLN A 13 -16.66 -3.87 5.68
N ILE A 14 -16.67 -2.85 4.84
CA ILE A 14 -15.53 -1.94 4.65
C ILE A 14 -15.19 -1.23 5.96
N GLU A 15 -16.17 -0.66 6.64
CA GLU A 15 -15.97 0.01 7.94
C GLU A 15 -15.33 -0.93 8.97
N ILE A 16 -15.78 -2.18 9.04
CA ILE A 16 -15.20 -3.17 9.95
C ILE A 16 -13.74 -3.45 9.56
N MET A 17 -13.42 -3.62 8.29
CA MET A 17 -12.06 -3.86 7.81
C MET A 17 -11.12 -2.70 8.15
N GLU A 18 -11.52 -1.46 7.87
CA GLU A 18 -10.73 -0.26 8.17
C GLU A 18 -10.43 -0.14 9.65
N LYS A 19 -11.46 -0.20 10.50
CA LYS A 19 -11.30 -0.11 11.97
C LYS A 19 -10.51 -1.29 12.55
N THR A 20 -10.63 -2.49 11.98
CA THR A 20 -9.83 -3.65 12.40
C THR A 20 -8.36 -3.40 12.10
N PHE A 21 -8.04 -2.93 10.91
CA PHE A 21 -6.68 -2.63 10.52
C PHE A 21 -6.07 -1.52 11.39
N ASP A 22 -6.82 -0.45 11.66
CA ASP A 22 -6.39 0.64 12.54
C ASP A 22 -6.17 0.14 13.98
N CYS A 23 -7.04 -0.71 14.52
CA CYS A 23 -6.88 -1.32 15.83
C CYS A 23 -5.57 -2.12 15.93
N TYR A 24 -5.24 -2.92 14.94
CA TYR A 24 -3.97 -3.65 14.89
C TYR A 24 -2.76 -2.73 14.71
N ALA A 25 -2.87 -1.70 13.88
CA ALA A 25 -1.79 -0.73 13.64
C ALA A 25 -1.46 0.09 14.90
N GLU A 26 -2.45 0.34 15.76
CA GLU A 26 -2.27 1.06 17.02
C GLU A 26 -1.77 0.18 18.16
N LYS A 27 -2.33 -1.03 18.30
CA LYS A 27 -2.12 -1.90 19.47
C LYS A 27 -1.12 -3.03 19.24
N GLY A 28 -0.77 -3.30 17.99
CA GLY A 28 0.12 -4.39 17.57
C GLY A 28 -0.59 -5.72 17.37
N LEU A 29 -0.10 -6.49 16.41
CA LEU A 29 -0.72 -7.75 15.94
C LEU A 29 -0.91 -8.79 17.06
N ASN A 30 0.08 -8.93 17.93
CA ASN A 30 0.07 -9.96 18.99
C ASN A 30 -0.80 -9.60 20.21
N SER A 31 -1.23 -8.35 20.31
CA SER A 31 -1.97 -7.84 21.49
C SER A 31 -3.48 -7.77 21.25
N VAL A 32 -3.94 -8.06 20.02
CA VAL A 32 -5.33 -7.82 19.59
C VAL A 32 -6.02 -9.13 19.21
N GLY A 33 -7.04 -9.49 19.98
CA GLY A 33 -7.98 -10.56 19.65
C GLY A 33 -9.34 -10.02 19.24
N ILE A 34 -10.26 -10.90 18.84
CA ILE A 34 -11.58 -10.53 18.34
C ILE A 34 -12.39 -9.69 19.31
N LYS A 35 -12.26 -9.89 20.63
CA LYS A 35 -12.93 -9.08 21.63
C LYS A 35 -12.42 -7.64 21.62
N THR A 36 -11.09 -7.46 21.57
CA THR A 36 -10.47 -6.13 21.48
C THR A 36 -10.92 -5.38 20.22
N ILE A 37 -11.04 -6.08 19.08
CA ILE A 37 -11.55 -5.51 17.83
C ILE A 37 -13.02 -5.11 18.00
N ALA A 38 -13.85 -5.99 18.55
CA ALA A 38 -15.26 -5.73 18.77
C ALA A 38 -15.49 -4.48 19.64
N ASP A 39 -14.75 -4.38 20.74
CA ASP A 39 -14.77 -3.21 21.63
C ASP A 39 -14.30 -1.92 20.92
N TYR A 40 -13.21 -2.01 20.13
CA TYR A 40 -12.67 -0.87 19.38
C TYR A 40 -13.65 -0.35 18.33
N ILE A 41 -14.38 -1.25 17.66
CA ILE A 41 -15.35 -0.90 16.61
C ILE A 41 -16.71 -0.47 17.21
N GLY A 42 -16.99 -0.87 18.44
CA GLY A 42 -18.31 -0.69 19.08
C GLY A 42 -19.33 -1.71 18.59
N LEU A 43 -18.92 -2.94 18.34
CA LEU A 43 -19.77 -4.06 17.93
C LEU A 43 -19.62 -5.24 18.90
N ASN A 44 -20.61 -6.16 18.89
CA ASN A 44 -20.40 -7.47 19.49
C ASN A 44 -19.72 -8.43 18.48
N VAL A 45 -19.03 -9.44 19.03
CA VAL A 45 -18.28 -10.43 18.23
C VAL A 45 -19.17 -11.17 17.21
N ALA A 46 -20.41 -11.50 17.59
CA ALA A 46 -21.34 -12.18 16.69
C ALA A 46 -21.71 -11.32 15.46
N SER A 47 -21.82 -10.02 15.63
CA SER A 47 -22.07 -9.08 14.53
C SER A 47 -20.91 -9.02 13.54
N ILE A 48 -19.64 -9.12 14.01
CA ILE A 48 -18.48 -9.17 13.13
C ILE A 48 -18.50 -10.46 12.28
N TYR A 49 -18.79 -11.60 12.92
CA TYR A 49 -18.85 -12.90 12.22
C TYR A 49 -20.05 -13.09 11.28
N GLN A 50 -20.95 -12.11 11.20
CA GLN A 50 -21.92 -12.05 10.09
C GLN A 50 -21.30 -11.62 8.75
N TYR A 51 -20.11 -11.03 8.78
CA TYR A 51 -19.39 -10.49 7.62
C TYR A 51 -18.11 -11.25 7.29
N PHE A 52 -17.53 -11.97 8.25
CA PHE A 52 -16.24 -12.65 8.14
C PHE A 52 -16.33 -14.06 8.75
N ASP A 53 -15.72 -15.02 8.08
CA ASP A 53 -15.80 -16.43 8.46
C ASP A 53 -15.12 -16.72 9.80
N ASN A 54 -13.99 -16.05 10.03
CA ASN A 54 -13.18 -16.17 11.26
C ASN A 54 -12.26 -14.97 11.41
N LEU A 55 -11.44 -14.96 12.47
CA LEU A 55 -10.50 -13.88 12.75
C LEU A 55 -9.41 -13.74 11.66
N ASP A 56 -8.95 -14.85 11.10
CA ASP A 56 -7.93 -14.83 10.04
C ASP A 56 -8.47 -14.21 8.74
N ASP A 57 -9.69 -14.56 8.36
CA ASP A 57 -10.39 -13.95 7.22
C ASP A 57 -10.53 -12.43 7.41
N LEU A 58 -10.92 -12.00 8.62
CA LEU A 58 -11.00 -10.59 8.96
C LEU A 58 -9.64 -9.89 8.85
N ILE A 59 -8.56 -10.47 9.40
CA ILE A 59 -7.20 -9.90 9.37
C ILE A 59 -6.73 -9.75 7.92
N ILE A 60 -6.81 -10.80 7.13
CA ILE A 60 -6.29 -10.84 5.76
C ILE A 60 -7.06 -9.86 4.89
N ARG A 61 -8.38 -9.90 4.91
CA ARG A 61 -9.21 -8.99 4.10
C ARG A 61 -9.06 -7.53 4.51
N SER A 62 -8.88 -7.26 5.82
CA SER A 62 -8.59 -5.91 6.31
C SER A 62 -7.23 -5.41 5.81
N CYS A 63 -6.19 -6.26 5.87
CA CYS A 63 -4.87 -5.92 5.39
C CYS A 63 -4.87 -5.66 3.87
N GLU A 64 -5.43 -6.57 3.10
CA GLU A 64 -5.51 -6.49 1.65
C GLU A 64 -6.27 -5.23 1.18
N TYR A 65 -7.46 -4.98 1.76
CA TYR A 65 -8.26 -3.81 1.45
C TYR A 65 -7.54 -2.49 1.78
N CYS A 66 -7.00 -2.38 3.01
CA CYS A 66 -6.35 -1.14 3.45
C CYS A 66 -5.03 -0.89 2.72
N MET A 67 -4.29 -1.93 2.36
CA MET A 67 -3.06 -1.77 1.58
C MET A 67 -3.33 -1.44 0.12
N THR A 68 -4.40 -1.96 -0.46
CA THR A 68 -4.85 -1.54 -1.80
C THR A 68 -5.15 -0.04 -1.83
N LYS A 69 -5.79 0.51 -0.79
CA LYS A 69 -6.01 1.98 -0.69
C LYS A 69 -4.70 2.76 -0.55
N VAL A 70 -3.73 2.23 0.21
CA VAL A 70 -2.40 2.88 0.32
C VAL A 70 -1.73 2.99 -1.05
N GLU A 71 -1.87 1.98 -1.89
CA GLU A 71 -1.31 1.99 -3.24
C GLU A 71 -2.07 2.91 -4.19
N ASP A 72 -3.40 2.96 -4.07
CA ASP A 72 -4.21 3.94 -4.80
C ASP A 72 -3.79 5.39 -4.43
N ASP A 73 -3.58 5.66 -3.14
CA ASP A 73 -3.11 6.97 -2.66
C ASP A 73 -1.73 7.31 -3.21
N PHE A 74 -0.82 6.33 -3.30
CA PHE A 74 0.51 6.53 -3.89
C PHE A 74 0.42 6.85 -5.39
N MET A 75 -0.32 6.06 -6.15
CA MET A 75 -0.52 6.30 -7.59
C MET A 75 -1.21 7.63 -7.88
N ALA A 76 -2.20 8.01 -7.07
CA ALA A 76 -2.90 9.29 -7.22
C ALA A 76 -2.00 10.51 -6.92
N LYS A 77 -0.89 10.33 -6.20
CA LYS A 77 0.09 11.38 -5.91
C LYS A 77 1.15 11.53 -6.99
N ALA A 78 1.41 10.48 -7.74
CA ALA A 78 2.47 10.51 -8.74
C ALA A 78 2.11 11.46 -9.89
N PRO A 79 3.05 12.33 -10.31
CA PRO A 79 2.83 13.22 -11.43
C PRO A 79 2.81 12.44 -12.75
N ASP A 80 2.15 13.00 -13.74
CA ASP A 80 2.10 12.48 -15.09
C ASP A 80 2.89 13.34 -16.11
N ASN A 81 3.82 14.16 -15.59
CA ASN A 81 4.74 14.99 -16.36
C ASN A 81 6.16 14.87 -15.82
N VAL A 82 7.14 15.20 -16.66
CA VAL A 82 8.57 15.05 -16.33
C VAL A 82 9.03 16.10 -15.31
N GLU A 83 8.46 17.33 -15.39
CA GLU A 83 8.93 18.46 -14.59
C GLU A 83 8.77 18.22 -13.09
N ASP A 84 7.68 17.58 -12.70
CA ASP A 84 7.36 17.33 -11.28
C ASP A 84 7.94 16.00 -10.74
N LEU A 85 8.48 15.12 -11.61
CA LEU A 85 8.98 13.81 -11.19
C LEU A 85 10.10 13.89 -10.16
N PHE A 86 11.04 14.84 -10.30
CA PHE A 86 12.19 14.92 -9.39
C PHE A 86 11.80 15.40 -8.00
N SER A 87 10.93 16.41 -7.90
CA SER A 87 10.39 16.85 -6.61
C SER A 87 9.53 15.77 -5.97
N PHE A 88 8.70 15.09 -6.76
CA PHE A 88 7.92 13.95 -6.28
C PHE A 88 8.81 12.85 -5.68
N ILE A 89 9.87 12.43 -6.38
CA ILE A 89 10.81 11.41 -5.90
C ILE A 89 11.43 11.81 -4.54
N GLU A 90 11.73 13.09 -4.33
CA GLU A 90 12.29 13.58 -3.08
C GLU A 90 11.29 13.66 -1.93
N GLU A 91 10.04 13.99 -2.20
CA GLU A 91 9.02 14.25 -1.19
C GLU A 91 8.21 13.00 -0.79
N ILE A 92 7.97 12.10 -1.74
CA ILE A 92 7.05 10.97 -1.53
C ILE A 92 7.46 10.02 -0.39
N PRO A 93 8.76 9.77 -0.08
CA PRO A 93 9.13 8.94 1.05
C PRO A 93 8.68 9.50 2.39
N TYR A 94 8.81 10.81 2.58
CA TYR A 94 8.41 11.50 3.81
C TYR A 94 6.89 11.53 3.96
N TRP A 95 6.19 11.79 2.86
CA TRP A 95 4.73 11.70 2.83
C TRP A 95 4.25 10.28 3.14
N THR A 96 4.84 9.25 2.50
CA THR A 96 4.52 7.83 2.74
C THR A 96 4.71 7.44 4.20
N LYS A 97 5.84 7.81 4.80
CA LYS A 97 6.08 7.58 6.22
C LYS A 97 5.00 8.22 7.09
N LYS A 98 4.71 9.51 6.85
CA LYS A 98 3.75 10.29 7.64
C LYS A 98 2.33 9.73 7.54
N GLN A 99 1.89 9.37 6.34
CA GLN A 99 0.50 8.94 6.11
C GLN A 99 0.29 7.44 6.34
N HIS A 100 1.27 6.62 5.99
CA HIS A 100 1.10 5.16 5.86
C HIS A 100 2.13 4.32 6.63
N GLY A 101 3.09 4.93 7.34
CA GLY A 101 4.17 4.20 8.01
C GLY A 101 3.69 3.10 8.96
N LYS A 102 2.63 3.37 9.76
CA LYS A 102 2.03 2.37 10.65
C LYS A 102 1.38 1.22 9.86
N LYS A 103 0.76 1.53 8.73
CA LYS A 103 0.09 0.54 7.85
C LYS A 103 1.10 -0.40 7.21
N TYR A 104 2.21 0.12 6.69
CA TYR A 104 3.30 -0.70 6.15
C TYR A 104 3.91 -1.61 7.21
N ARG A 105 4.14 -1.10 8.40
CA ARG A 105 4.67 -1.91 9.52
C ARG A 105 3.75 -3.08 9.84
N LEU A 106 2.45 -2.84 9.94
CA LEU A 106 1.47 -3.89 10.19
C LEU A 106 1.39 -4.90 9.03
N MET A 107 1.36 -4.43 7.79
CA MET A 107 1.36 -5.29 6.60
C MET A 107 2.55 -6.26 6.62
N TYR A 108 3.75 -5.77 6.89
CA TYR A 108 4.94 -6.62 6.96
C TYR A 108 4.86 -7.64 8.10
N GLN A 109 4.32 -7.25 9.26
CA GLN A 109 4.08 -8.20 10.36
C GLN A 109 3.11 -9.31 9.98
N ILE A 110 2.01 -8.97 9.28
CA ILE A 110 1.01 -9.94 8.83
C ILE A 110 1.61 -10.85 7.74
N TYR A 111 2.12 -10.28 6.66
CA TYR A 111 2.53 -11.07 5.48
C TYR A 111 3.87 -11.80 5.63
N SER A 112 4.71 -11.41 6.59
CA SER A 112 5.89 -12.21 6.97
C SER A 112 5.58 -13.31 7.98
N HIS A 113 4.41 -13.31 8.59
CA HIS A 113 4.03 -14.39 9.51
C HIS A 113 3.77 -15.69 8.74
N PRO A 114 4.33 -16.85 9.18
CA PRO A 114 4.20 -18.12 8.45
C PRO A 114 2.77 -18.50 8.07
N LYS A 115 1.81 -18.19 8.93
CA LYS A 115 0.38 -18.46 8.72
C LYS A 115 -0.22 -17.71 7.54
N TYR A 116 0.29 -16.52 7.24
CA TYR A 116 -0.30 -15.59 6.24
C TYR A 116 0.60 -15.38 5.03
N HIS A 117 1.75 -16.06 4.97
CA HIS A 117 2.77 -15.86 3.94
C HIS A 117 2.24 -16.03 2.50
N GLU A 118 1.39 -17.03 2.25
CA GLU A 118 0.82 -17.24 0.92
C GLU A 118 -0.12 -16.11 0.50
N TYR A 119 -0.88 -15.54 1.43
CA TYR A 119 -1.70 -14.36 1.13
C TYR A 119 -0.84 -13.16 0.77
N GLY A 120 0.27 -12.95 1.47
CA GLY A 120 1.24 -11.92 1.16
C GLY A 120 1.83 -12.08 -0.24
N ARG A 121 2.23 -13.30 -0.63
CA ARG A 121 2.72 -13.60 -1.98
C ARG A 121 1.69 -13.25 -3.06
N ASN A 122 0.44 -13.63 -2.85
CA ASN A 122 -0.63 -13.35 -3.80
C ASN A 122 -0.95 -11.85 -3.87
N PHE A 123 -0.95 -11.16 -2.73
CA PHE A 123 -1.11 -9.71 -2.69
C PHE A 123 -0.03 -9.01 -3.51
N PHE A 124 1.26 -9.30 -3.27
CA PHE A 124 2.35 -8.66 -4.01
C PHE A 124 2.34 -9.00 -5.50
N LYS A 125 1.90 -10.18 -5.91
CA LYS A 125 1.71 -10.50 -7.33
C LYS A 125 0.65 -9.58 -7.97
N GLY A 126 -0.46 -9.32 -7.27
CA GLY A 126 -1.47 -8.36 -7.72
C GLY A 126 -0.96 -6.92 -7.76
N VAL A 127 -0.09 -6.54 -6.81
CA VAL A 127 0.59 -5.25 -6.79
C VAL A 127 1.48 -5.08 -8.02
N ASP A 128 2.30 -6.09 -8.35
CA ASP A 128 3.18 -6.07 -9.52
C ASP A 128 2.38 -5.82 -10.81
N GLU A 129 1.26 -6.52 -11.00
CA GLU A 129 0.38 -6.34 -12.14
C GLU A 129 -0.26 -4.94 -12.21
N ARG A 130 -0.61 -4.36 -11.07
CA ARG A 130 -1.20 -2.99 -11.00
C ARG A 130 -0.18 -1.92 -11.36
N TYR A 131 1.03 -2.00 -10.84
CA TYR A 131 2.09 -1.02 -11.15
C TYR A 131 2.61 -1.15 -12.57
N SER A 132 2.65 -2.36 -13.13
CA SER A 132 2.98 -2.54 -14.55
C SER A 132 1.97 -1.85 -15.45
N ARG A 133 0.66 -2.04 -15.21
CA ARG A 133 -0.40 -1.33 -15.95
C ARG A 133 -0.35 0.19 -15.75
N TYR A 134 0.01 0.63 -14.55
CA TYR A 134 0.18 2.05 -14.29
C TYR A 134 1.38 2.61 -15.08
N ALA A 135 2.51 1.91 -15.11
CA ALA A 135 3.66 2.29 -15.93
C ALA A 135 3.33 2.35 -17.43
N GLU A 136 2.54 1.40 -17.95
CA GLU A 136 2.03 1.43 -19.34
C GLU A 136 1.22 2.71 -19.60
N SER A 137 0.40 3.15 -18.68
CA SER A 137 -0.38 4.40 -18.83
C SER A 137 0.46 5.67 -18.81
N LEU A 138 1.69 5.62 -18.31
CA LEU A 138 2.63 6.75 -18.28
C LEU A 138 3.60 6.76 -19.46
N GLU A 139 3.76 5.66 -20.20
CA GLU A 139 4.75 5.53 -21.28
C GLU A 139 4.61 6.63 -22.32
N GLU A 140 3.40 6.89 -22.82
CA GLU A 140 3.15 7.92 -23.84
C GLU A 140 3.40 9.35 -23.29
N LYS A 141 3.17 9.56 -21.99
CA LYS A 141 3.29 10.89 -21.36
C LYS A 141 4.74 11.23 -21.02
N LEU A 142 5.50 10.25 -20.56
CA LEU A 142 6.86 10.43 -20.10
C LEU A 142 7.92 10.08 -21.14
N HIS A 143 7.51 9.48 -22.27
CA HIS A 143 8.40 9.00 -23.35
C HIS A 143 9.48 8.02 -22.86
N ILE A 144 9.20 7.28 -21.79
CA ILE A 144 10.09 6.25 -21.22
C ILE A 144 9.37 4.90 -21.33
N PRO A 145 10.03 3.83 -21.85
CA PRO A 145 9.42 2.50 -21.96
C PRO A 145 8.85 1.99 -20.63
N SER A 146 7.67 1.38 -20.67
CA SER A 146 6.92 0.95 -19.47
C SER A 146 7.68 -0.06 -18.61
N GLU A 147 8.50 -0.94 -19.22
CA GLU A 147 9.36 -1.86 -18.45
C GLU A 147 10.39 -1.12 -17.59
N ILE A 148 10.93 -0.01 -18.11
CA ILE A 148 11.86 0.84 -17.35
C ILE A 148 11.12 1.58 -16.25
N LEU A 149 9.97 2.18 -16.57
CA LEU A 149 9.11 2.87 -15.59
C LEU A 149 8.70 1.94 -14.44
N THR A 150 8.30 0.70 -14.76
CA THR A 150 7.97 -0.32 -13.75
C THR A 150 9.16 -0.55 -12.81
N GLY A 151 10.37 -0.71 -13.32
CA GLY A 151 11.57 -0.87 -12.51
C GLY A 151 11.85 0.33 -11.61
N LEU A 152 11.75 1.55 -12.14
CA LEU A 152 11.96 2.80 -11.39
C LEU A 152 10.89 2.97 -10.29
N ILE A 153 9.63 2.67 -10.59
CA ILE A 153 8.53 2.70 -9.62
C ILE A 153 8.80 1.73 -8.47
N PHE A 154 9.22 0.49 -8.74
CA PHE A 154 9.51 -0.48 -7.69
C PHE A 154 10.70 -0.07 -6.81
N ILE A 155 11.74 0.54 -7.38
CA ILE A 155 12.86 1.09 -6.60
C ILE A 155 12.35 2.21 -5.68
N LEU A 156 11.53 3.12 -6.18
CA LEU A 156 10.97 4.22 -5.40
C LEU A 156 10.06 3.71 -4.27
N ILE A 157 9.14 2.80 -4.56
CA ILE A 157 8.26 2.18 -3.56
C ILE A 157 9.10 1.52 -2.46
N ARG A 158 10.15 0.78 -2.84
CA ARG A 158 11.00 0.11 -1.87
C ARG A 158 11.77 1.11 -0.99
N ALA A 159 12.23 2.21 -1.56
CA ALA A 159 12.85 3.31 -0.79
C ALA A 159 11.86 3.93 0.20
N CYS A 160 10.63 4.23 -0.25
CA CYS A 160 9.56 4.77 0.60
C CYS A 160 9.22 3.85 1.77
N VAL A 161 9.05 2.56 1.48
CA VAL A 161 8.70 1.56 2.49
C VAL A 161 9.84 1.36 3.48
N HIS A 162 11.09 1.25 3.02
CA HIS A 162 12.25 1.12 3.90
C HIS A 162 12.35 2.32 4.85
N TYR A 163 12.23 3.53 4.31
CA TYR A 163 12.23 4.75 5.11
C TYR A 163 11.06 4.82 6.10
N ALA A 164 9.86 4.40 5.68
CA ALA A 164 8.70 4.35 6.55
C ALA A 164 8.84 3.37 7.73
N LEU A 165 9.64 2.31 7.57
CA LEU A 165 9.88 1.30 8.60
C LEU A 165 11.04 1.65 9.54
N PHE A 166 12.15 2.19 9.01
CA PHE A 166 13.44 2.28 9.72
C PHE A 166 13.96 3.71 9.90
N GLU A 167 13.39 4.69 9.20
CA GLU A 167 13.79 6.11 9.25
C GLU A 167 15.29 6.34 8.89
N ASP A 168 15.85 5.46 8.06
CA ASP A 168 17.25 5.51 7.65
C ASP A 168 17.43 6.51 6.50
N GLU A 169 17.83 7.73 6.87
CA GLU A 169 18.09 8.85 5.94
C GLU A 169 19.28 8.59 5.01
N PHE A 170 20.30 7.91 5.49
CA PHE A 170 21.47 7.63 4.66
C PHE A 170 21.11 6.67 3.53
N TYR A 171 20.42 5.59 3.88
CA TYR A 171 19.97 4.60 2.91
C TYR A 171 18.97 5.20 1.91
N LEU A 172 18.02 6.02 2.41
CA LEU A 172 17.07 6.71 1.54
C LEU A 172 17.79 7.58 0.52
N LYS A 173 18.69 8.48 0.96
CA LYS A 173 19.39 9.40 0.06
C LYS A 173 20.23 8.67 -0.98
N ALA A 174 20.88 7.57 -0.60
CA ALA A 174 21.66 6.76 -1.54
C ALA A 174 20.76 6.15 -2.64
N GLN A 175 19.59 5.60 -2.26
CA GLN A 175 18.63 5.04 -3.23
C GLN A 175 18.04 6.12 -4.15
N LEU A 176 17.64 7.27 -3.61
CA LEU A 176 17.07 8.37 -4.39
C LEU A 176 18.09 8.98 -5.35
N SER A 177 19.38 9.05 -4.96
CA SER A 177 20.46 9.53 -5.86
C SER A 177 20.55 8.64 -7.11
N VAL A 178 20.67 7.33 -6.92
CA VAL A 178 20.75 6.37 -8.04
C VAL A 178 19.49 6.40 -8.89
N LEU A 179 18.31 6.49 -8.27
CA LEU A 179 17.04 6.57 -8.98
C LEU A 179 16.97 7.83 -9.87
N LYS A 180 17.34 8.99 -9.34
CA LYS A 180 17.34 10.25 -10.10
C LYS A 180 18.36 10.25 -11.24
N GLU A 181 19.56 9.71 -11.01
CA GLU A 181 20.57 9.54 -12.07
C GLU A 181 20.06 8.62 -13.17
N SER A 182 19.46 7.49 -12.83
CA SER A 182 18.86 6.57 -13.79
C SER A 182 17.76 7.23 -14.60
N LEU A 183 16.84 7.95 -13.93
CA LEU A 183 15.77 8.68 -14.59
C LEU A 183 16.32 9.72 -15.59
N ASN A 184 17.31 10.51 -15.18
CA ASN A 184 17.99 11.46 -16.06
C ASN A 184 18.60 10.80 -17.31
N MET A 185 19.28 9.68 -17.15
CA MET A 185 19.84 8.91 -18.27
C MET A 185 18.76 8.48 -19.27
N TYR A 186 17.61 8.01 -18.76
CA TYR A 186 16.51 7.59 -19.62
C TYR A 186 15.81 8.76 -20.30
N LEU A 187 15.60 9.86 -19.61
CA LEU A 187 15.06 11.10 -20.19
C LEU A 187 15.97 11.63 -21.30
N CYS A 188 17.29 11.62 -21.12
CA CYS A 188 18.24 11.99 -22.18
C CYS A 188 18.21 11.02 -23.36
N LYS A 189 17.92 9.74 -23.14
CA LYS A 189 17.92 8.71 -24.19
C LYS A 189 16.62 8.68 -24.99
N TYR A 190 15.49 8.92 -24.35
CA TYR A 190 14.16 8.74 -24.95
C TYR A 190 13.33 10.02 -25.03
N GLY A 191 13.70 11.08 -24.30
CA GLY A 191 12.93 12.33 -24.18
C GLY A 191 13.18 13.37 -25.29
N SER A 192 13.73 12.96 -26.45
CA SER A 192 14.00 13.83 -27.61
C SER A 192 13.00 13.62 -28.74
#